data_1fa4c88e6d547e47a7786da9f96d2ef2
#
_entry.id   1fa4c88e6d547e47a7786da9f96d2ef2
#
_cell.length_a   1.000
_cell.length_b   1.000
_cell.length_c   1.000
_cell.angle_alpha   90.00
_cell.angle_beta   90.00
_cell.angle_gamma   90.00
#
_symmetry.space_group_name_H-M   'P 1'
#
loop_
_entity.id
_entity.type
_entity.pdbx_description
1 polymer ?
#
loop_
_entity_poly.entity_id
_entity_poly.type
_entity_poly.pdbx_seq_one_letter_code
_entity_poly.pdbx_strand_id
1 'polypeptide(L)'
;MAKNDPAGNKQAKPAKDPADPAQMGRIRQIILAYQRTHEYDKALPFLLIGCFVLPIALGVVLGLLFRTFIVSAIVLGVMVGLLLAMMMLVRRTKAATYKRFKGQAGSAEVALSMLPKKWISSPAIAANRQLDAVHRTLGPGGLVLIGEGEPGRLKNLLASEARKHEKVAYGVKVTTIIMGTKEGQVPLEKLADHIRKLPKQLEPNQITEIKSRLNALDAIRPQLPVPKGPMPTNPRQIRGAKQAMRGR
;
A
#
# COMPACT_ATOMS: atom_id res chain seq x y z
N MET A 1 -41.10 38.47 -20.24
CA MET A 1 -40.78 37.03 -20.30
C MET A 1 -39.29 36.89 -20.54
N ALA A 2 -38.48 36.75 -19.49
CA ALA A 2 -37.06 36.51 -19.57
C ALA A 2 -36.77 35.06 -19.24
N LYS A 3 -36.14 34.35 -20.18
CA LYS A 3 -35.84 32.93 -20.17
C LYS A 3 -34.51 32.74 -19.42
N ASN A 4 -34.56 32.26 -18.18
CA ASN A 4 -33.38 31.86 -17.42
C ASN A 4 -32.92 30.49 -17.92
N ASP A 5 -31.76 30.45 -18.58
CA ASP A 5 -31.03 29.20 -18.86
C ASP A 5 -30.20 28.84 -17.63
N PRO A 6 -30.28 27.62 -17.06
CA PRO A 6 -29.40 27.19 -16.02
C PRO A 6 -28.06 26.79 -16.64
N ALA A 7 -27.04 27.61 -16.42
CA ALA A 7 -25.65 27.30 -16.76
C ALA A 7 -25.22 26.02 -16.04
N GLY A 8 -25.14 24.92 -16.79
CA GLY A 8 -24.59 23.67 -16.31
C GLY A 8 -23.14 23.83 -15.87
N ASN A 9 -22.91 23.66 -14.58
CA ASN A 9 -21.60 23.61 -13.95
C ASN A 9 -20.85 22.38 -14.49
N LYS A 10 -20.13 22.52 -15.60
CA LYS A 10 -19.17 21.55 -16.07
C LYS A 10 -18.01 21.59 -15.09
N GLN A 11 -18.02 20.69 -14.09
CA GLN A 11 -16.87 20.41 -13.28
C GLN A 11 -15.68 20.12 -14.22
N ALA A 12 -14.73 21.03 -14.29
CA ALA A 12 -13.49 20.88 -15.03
C ALA A 12 -12.81 19.59 -14.54
N LYS A 13 -12.58 18.64 -15.44
CA LYS A 13 -11.76 17.45 -15.14
C LYS A 13 -10.44 17.96 -14.55
N PRO A 14 -9.99 17.42 -13.39
CA PRO A 14 -8.72 17.85 -12.81
C PRO A 14 -7.63 17.67 -13.87
N ALA A 15 -6.83 18.71 -14.05
CA ALA A 15 -5.71 18.72 -14.97
C ALA A 15 -4.84 17.49 -14.69
N LYS A 16 -4.48 16.74 -15.72
CA LYS A 16 -3.60 15.58 -15.61
C LYS A 16 -2.24 16.06 -15.11
N ASP A 17 -1.93 15.76 -13.86
CA ASP A 17 -0.59 16.00 -13.34
C ASP A 17 0.38 15.02 -13.99
N PRO A 18 1.34 15.47 -14.83
CA PRO A 18 2.29 14.60 -15.50
C PRO A 18 3.22 13.85 -14.54
N ALA A 19 3.23 14.22 -13.26
CA ALA A 19 4.02 13.58 -12.21
C ALA A 19 3.24 12.48 -11.46
N ASP A 20 1.91 12.35 -11.66
CA ASP A 20 1.10 11.34 -10.98
C ASP A 20 1.31 9.96 -11.61
N PRO A 21 1.92 8.99 -10.87
CA PRO A 21 2.16 7.63 -11.38
C PRO A 21 0.89 6.90 -11.85
N ALA A 22 -0.27 7.23 -11.28
CA ALA A 22 -1.54 6.59 -11.62
C ALA A 22 -2.04 6.98 -13.02
N GLN A 23 -1.59 8.13 -13.56
CA GLN A 23 -1.97 8.65 -14.87
C GLN A 23 -0.97 8.33 -15.97
N MET A 24 0.18 7.73 -15.61
CA MET A 24 1.22 7.35 -16.57
C MET A 24 0.88 6.04 -17.27
N GLY A 25 1.33 5.90 -18.53
CA GLY A 25 1.24 4.64 -19.28
C GLY A 25 1.97 3.50 -18.55
N ARG A 26 1.49 2.26 -18.70
CA ARG A 26 2.03 1.07 -18.01
C ARG A 26 3.53 0.90 -18.14
N ILE A 27 4.09 1.14 -19.34
CA ILE A 27 5.54 1.03 -19.58
C ILE A 27 6.30 2.06 -18.74
N ARG A 28 5.82 3.30 -18.70
CA ARG A 28 6.45 4.38 -17.93
C ARG A 28 6.40 4.10 -16.43
N GLN A 29 5.33 3.47 -15.95
CA GLN A 29 5.23 3.00 -14.55
C GLN A 29 6.29 1.93 -14.23
N ILE A 30 6.54 0.98 -15.15
CA ILE A 30 7.56 -0.07 -14.99
C ILE A 30 8.96 0.56 -14.97
N ILE A 31 9.26 1.50 -15.87
CA ILE A 31 10.55 2.20 -15.90
C ILE A 31 10.79 2.97 -14.60
N LEU A 32 9.79 3.69 -14.11
CA LEU A 32 9.89 4.40 -12.82
C LEU A 32 10.07 3.45 -11.63
N ALA A 33 9.37 2.32 -11.63
CA ALA A 33 9.53 1.29 -10.62
C ALA A 33 10.96 0.73 -10.63
N TYR A 34 11.52 0.46 -11.82
CA TYR A 34 12.89 0.03 -12.00
C TYR A 34 13.88 1.07 -11.47
N GLN A 35 13.78 2.33 -11.91
CA GLN A 35 14.69 3.42 -11.49
C GLN A 35 14.68 3.60 -9.97
N ARG A 36 13.51 3.69 -9.36
CA ARG A 36 13.37 3.82 -7.90
C ARG A 36 13.90 2.63 -7.14
N THR A 37 13.77 1.41 -7.69
CA THR A 37 14.26 0.20 -7.04
C THR A 37 15.78 0.09 -7.17
N HIS A 38 16.35 0.50 -8.31
CA HIS A 38 17.78 0.48 -8.55
C HIS A 38 18.58 1.38 -7.59
N GLU A 39 18.00 2.49 -7.13
CA GLU A 39 18.61 3.35 -6.11
C GLU A 39 18.87 2.61 -4.79
N TYR A 40 18.04 1.62 -4.45
CA TYR A 40 18.14 0.85 -3.20
C TYR A 40 18.72 -0.56 -3.38
N ASP A 41 18.75 -1.07 -4.60
CA ASP A 41 19.24 -2.42 -4.92
C ASP A 41 20.04 -2.42 -6.22
N LYS A 42 21.36 -2.23 -6.08
CA LYS A 42 22.31 -2.22 -7.22
C LYS A 42 22.42 -3.56 -7.94
N ALA A 43 22.02 -4.67 -7.29
CA ALA A 43 22.03 -6.00 -7.89
C ALA A 43 20.83 -6.25 -8.83
N LEU A 44 19.83 -5.36 -8.84
CA LEU A 44 18.60 -5.51 -9.62
C LEU A 44 18.85 -5.81 -11.10
N PRO A 45 19.70 -5.04 -11.86
CA PRO A 45 19.87 -5.29 -13.28
C PRO A 45 20.46 -6.67 -13.58
N PHE A 46 21.44 -7.12 -12.80
CA PHE A 46 22.04 -8.44 -12.97
C PHE A 46 21.03 -9.56 -12.73
N LEU A 47 20.18 -9.42 -11.72
CA LEU A 47 19.12 -10.38 -11.43
C LEU A 47 18.06 -10.43 -12.53
N LEU A 48 17.65 -9.28 -13.08
CA LEU A 48 16.69 -9.23 -14.18
C LEU A 48 17.26 -9.86 -15.45
N ILE A 49 18.52 -9.58 -15.78
CA ILE A 49 19.22 -10.20 -16.92
C ILE A 49 19.30 -11.71 -16.69
N GLY A 50 19.69 -12.18 -15.51
CA GLY A 50 19.74 -13.61 -15.20
C GLY A 50 18.38 -14.30 -15.32
N CYS A 51 17.33 -13.69 -14.78
CA CYS A 51 15.95 -14.21 -14.88
C CYS A 51 15.45 -14.26 -16.33
N PHE A 52 15.97 -13.41 -17.22
CA PHE A 52 15.57 -13.38 -18.61
C PHE A 52 16.41 -14.34 -19.48
N VAL A 53 17.73 -14.31 -19.32
CA VAL A 53 18.66 -15.10 -20.16
C VAL A 53 18.59 -16.59 -19.84
N LEU A 54 18.43 -16.99 -18.57
CA LEU A 54 18.50 -18.38 -18.14
C LEU A 54 17.37 -19.25 -18.75
N PRO A 55 16.09 -18.83 -18.78
CA PRO A 55 15.04 -19.57 -19.45
C PRO A 55 15.21 -19.65 -20.97
N ILE A 56 15.76 -18.61 -21.60
CA ILE A 56 16.04 -18.60 -23.04
C ILE A 56 17.14 -19.61 -23.34
N ALA A 57 18.24 -19.58 -22.60
CA ALA A 57 19.33 -20.54 -22.74
C ALA A 57 18.85 -21.98 -22.58
N LEU A 58 18.00 -22.24 -21.56
CA LEU A 58 17.39 -23.54 -21.36
C LEU A 58 16.48 -23.93 -22.54
N GLY A 59 15.69 -23.00 -23.08
CA GLY A 59 14.85 -23.21 -24.26
C GLY A 59 15.66 -23.56 -25.49
N VAL A 60 16.81 -22.90 -25.71
CA VAL A 60 17.74 -23.21 -26.79
C VAL A 60 18.33 -24.61 -26.63
N VAL A 61 18.81 -24.96 -25.45
CA VAL A 61 19.39 -26.30 -25.16
C VAL A 61 18.36 -27.39 -25.40
N LEU A 62 17.15 -27.25 -24.88
CA LEU A 62 16.06 -28.22 -25.08
C LEU A 62 15.65 -28.30 -26.54
N GLY A 63 15.57 -27.15 -27.25
CA GLY A 63 15.27 -27.11 -28.67
C GLY A 63 16.30 -27.82 -29.52
N LEU A 64 17.59 -27.71 -29.22
CA LEU A 64 18.66 -28.43 -29.86
C LEU A 64 18.60 -29.93 -29.60
N LEU A 65 18.27 -30.32 -28.37
CA LEU A 65 18.17 -31.71 -27.98
C LEU A 65 17.02 -32.45 -28.68
N PHE A 66 15.86 -31.80 -28.79
CA PHE A 66 14.65 -32.40 -29.39
C PHE A 66 14.45 -32.04 -30.87
N ARG A 67 15.32 -31.28 -31.50
CA ARG A 67 15.39 -30.89 -32.92
C ARG A 67 14.09 -30.44 -33.62
N THR A 68 12.94 -30.98 -33.22
CA THR A 68 11.64 -30.82 -33.89
C THR A 68 10.94 -29.50 -33.49
N PHE A 69 11.20 -28.94 -32.30
CA PHE A 69 10.44 -27.81 -31.73
C PHE A 69 11.32 -26.62 -31.27
N ILE A 70 12.44 -26.40 -31.96
CA ILE A 70 13.42 -25.38 -31.51
C ILE A 70 12.80 -23.98 -31.41
N VAL A 71 11.98 -23.58 -32.39
CA VAL A 71 11.35 -22.25 -32.40
C VAL A 71 10.36 -22.09 -31.25
N SER A 72 9.51 -23.10 -31.03
CA SER A 72 8.54 -23.07 -29.93
C SER A 72 9.21 -23.09 -28.56
N ALA A 73 10.33 -23.81 -28.41
CA ALA A 73 11.10 -23.83 -27.19
C ALA A 73 11.76 -22.49 -26.87
N ILE A 74 12.28 -21.79 -27.90
CA ILE A 74 12.82 -20.42 -27.73
C ILE A 74 11.72 -19.43 -27.36
N VAL A 75 10.57 -19.46 -28.05
CA VAL A 75 9.43 -18.59 -27.75
C VAL A 75 8.94 -18.80 -26.33
N LEU A 76 8.81 -20.06 -25.90
CA LEU A 76 8.44 -20.39 -24.54
C LEU A 76 9.47 -19.86 -23.52
N GLY A 77 10.77 -20.02 -23.81
CA GLY A 77 11.87 -19.49 -22.98
C GLY A 77 11.78 -17.97 -22.82
N VAL A 78 11.51 -17.24 -23.89
CA VAL A 78 11.31 -15.78 -23.84
C VAL A 78 10.10 -15.40 -22.98
N MET A 79 8.95 -16.09 -23.14
CA MET A 79 7.75 -15.81 -22.36
C MET A 79 7.97 -16.09 -20.85
N VAL A 80 8.60 -17.22 -20.52
CA VAL A 80 8.92 -17.58 -19.14
C VAL A 80 9.93 -16.58 -18.56
N GLY A 81 10.95 -16.20 -19.31
CA GLY A 81 11.94 -15.20 -18.91
C GLY A 81 11.31 -13.85 -18.58
N LEU A 82 10.40 -13.39 -19.44
CA LEU A 82 9.67 -12.14 -19.21
C LEU A 82 8.80 -12.19 -17.93
N LEU A 83 8.10 -13.30 -17.71
CA LEU A 83 7.30 -13.50 -16.50
C LEU A 83 8.17 -13.51 -15.24
N LEU A 84 9.29 -14.23 -15.25
CA LEU A 84 10.23 -14.29 -14.12
C LEU A 84 10.86 -12.92 -13.84
N ALA A 85 11.29 -12.20 -14.87
CA ALA A 85 11.83 -10.84 -14.72
C ALA A 85 10.80 -9.89 -14.13
N MET A 86 9.54 -9.95 -14.60
CA MET A 86 8.46 -9.12 -14.04
C MET A 86 8.15 -9.47 -12.60
N MET A 87 8.08 -10.75 -12.25
CA MET A 87 7.85 -11.21 -10.89
C MET A 87 9.00 -10.79 -9.96
N MET A 88 10.24 -10.88 -10.42
CA MET A 88 11.42 -10.45 -9.66
C MET A 88 11.42 -8.94 -9.44
N LEU A 89 11.11 -8.15 -10.46
CA LEU A 89 10.98 -6.70 -10.35
C LEU A 89 9.94 -6.32 -9.29
N VAL A 90 8.74 -6.91 -9.33
CA VAL A 90 7.68 -6.63 -8.34
C VAL A 90 8.14 -6.97 -6.92
N ARG A 91 8.78 -8.14 -6.72
CA ARG A 91 9.29 -8.54 -5.40
C ARG A 91 10.35 -7.57 -4.87
N ARG A 92 11.30 -7.19 -5.72
CA ARG A 92 12.38 -6.26 -5.33
C ARG A 92 11.88 -4.84 -5.11
N THR A 93 10.93 -4.37 -5.91
CA THR A 93 10.27 -3.07 -5.71
C THR A 93 9.56 -3.00 -4.36
N LYS A 94 8.83 -4.05 -3.97
CA LYS A 94 8.22 -4.13 -2.63
C LYS A 94 9.28 -4.06 -1.52
N ALA A 95 10.34 -4.84 -1.62
CA ALA A 95 11.40 -4.85 -0.62
C ALA A 95 12.12 -3.49 -0.52
N ALA A 96 12.39 -2.85 -1.65
CA ALA A 96 12.99 -1.51 -1.69
C ALA A 96 12.06 -0.45 -1.06
N THR A 97 10.76 -0.53 -1.34
CA THR A 97 9.75 0.36 -0.73
C THR A 97 9.75 0.23 0.79
N TYR A 98 9.72 -0.99 1.32
CA TYR A 98 9.78 -1.21 2.76
C TYR A 98 11.08 -0.70 3.39
N LYS A 99 12.24 -0.94 2.75
CA LYS A 99 13.53 -0.41 3.22
C LYS A 99 13.53 1.11 3.29
N ARG A 100 12.95 1.78 2.28
CA ARG A 100 12.86 3.24 2.21
C ARG A 100 12.06 3.84 3.37
N PHE A 101 10.93 3.22 3.74
CA PHE A 101 10.01 3.76 4.73
C PHE A 101 10.20 3.18 6.14
N LYS A 102 11.13 2.26 6.31
CA LYS A 102 11.42 1.66 7.61
C LYS A 102 11.85 2.73 8.63
N GLY A 103 11.16 2.76 9.78
CA GLY A 103 11.43 3.71 10.85
C GLY A 103 10.86 5.12 10.65
N GLN A 104 10.11 5.36 9.57
CA GLN A 104 9.39 6.62 9.38
C GLN A 104 7.99 6.53 9.98
N ALA A 105 7.54 7.57 10.67
CA ALA A 105 6.16 7.65 11.15
C ALA A 105 5.17 7.67 9.98
N GLY A 106 4.10 6.89 10.06
CA GLY A 106 3.14 6.68 8.97
C GLY A 106 3.54 5.58 7.99
N SER A 107 4.60 4.81 8.27
CA SER A 107 5.06 3.72 7.41
C SER A 107 4.04 2.58 7.28
N ALA A 108 3.19 2.37 8.27
CA ALA A 108 2.11 1.38 8.21
C ALA A 108 1.18 1.61 6.99
N GLU A 109 0.94 2.85 6.57
CA GLU A 109 0.13 3.17 5.39
C GLU A 109 0.71 2.52 4.13
N VAL A 110 2.04 2.46 4.00
CA VAL A 110 2.70 1.80 2.87
C VAL A 110 2.33 0.31 2.81
N ALA A 111 2.34 -0.39 3.94
CA ALA A 111 1.93 -1.78 3.99
C ALA A 111 0.43 -1.95 3.71
N LEU A 112 -0.40 -1.06 4.23
CA LEU A 112 -1.85 -1.07 4.00
C LEU A 112 -2.21 -0.80 2.54
N SER A 113 -1.47 0.07 1.84
CA SER A 113 -1.67 0.32 0.40
C SER A 113 -1.37 -0.89 -0.49
N MET A 114 -0.61 -1.86 0.01
CA MET A 114 -0.30 -3.12 -0.69
C MET A 114 -1.35 -4.21 -0.48
N LEU A 115 -2.38 -3.96 0.33
CA LEU A 115 -3.49 -4.89 0.50
C LEU A 115 -4.34 -4.97 -0.78
N PRO A 116 -4.96 -6.14 -1.08
CA PRO A 116 -5.88 -6.27 -2.19
C PRO A 116 -7.08 -5.32 -2.07
N LYS A 117 -7.70 -4.96 -3.19
CA LYS A 117 -8.87 -4.04 -3.25
C LYS A 117 -10.06 -4.42 -2.37
N LYS A 118 -10.14 -5.69 -1.94
CA LYS A 118 -11.15 -6.17 -1.00
C LYS A 118 -10.95 -5.68 0.44
N TRP A 119 -9.80 -5.06 0.74
CA TRP A 119 -9.51 -4.41 2.00
C TRP A 119 -9.65 -2.90 1.85
N ILE A 120 -10.36 -2.28 2.78
CA ILE A 120 -10.59 -0.83 2.83
C ILE A 120 -9.74 -0.28 3.96
N SER A 121 -8.73 0.50 3.63
CA SER A 121 -7.78 1.04 4.59
C SER A 121 -8.05 2.52 4.85
N SER A 122 -8.04 2.91 6.12
CA SER A 122 -8.13 4.29 6.59
C SER A 122 -6.87 4.58 7.41
N PRO A 123 -5.89 5.31 6.85
CA PRO A 123 -4.66 5.63 7.57
C PRO A 123 -4.92 6.68 8.67
N ALA A 124 -4.13 6.62 9.75
CA ALA A 124 -4.09 7.61 10.83
C ALA A 124 -5.48 8.05 11.34
N ILE A 125 -6.33 7.08 11.71
CA ILE A 125 -7.65 7.38 12.30
C ILE A 125 -7.55 8.03 13.69
N ALA A 126 -6.44 7.79 14.39
CA ALA A 126 -6.08 8.44 15.64
C ALA A 126 -4.57 8.62 15.69
N ALA A 127 -4.11 9.70 16.29
CA ALA A 127 -2.69 9.95 16.54
C ALA A 127 -2.51 10.78 17.81
N ASN A 128 -1.33 10.66 18.43
CA ASN A 128 -0.92 11.51 19.53
C ASN A 128 0.13 12.54 19.10
N ARG A 129 0.51 13.43 20.02
CA ARG A 129 1.53 14.47 19.77
C ARG A 129 2.92 13.90 19.50
N GLN A 130 3.18 12.68 19.95
CA GLN A 130 4.45 11.95 19.79
C GLN A 130 4.53 11.14 18.49
N LEU A 131 3.54 11.32 17.59
CA LEU A 131 3.43 10.64 16.31
C LEU A 131 3.17 9.12 16.42
N ASP A 132 2.72 8.63 17.59
CA ASP A 132 2.13 7.31 17.63
C ASP A 132 0.76 7.37 16.94
N ALA A 133 0.49 6.48 16.02
CA ALA A 133 -0.70 6.49 15.18
C ALA A 133 -1.45 5.15 15.19
N VAL A 134 -2.75 5.21 15.04
CA VAL A 134 -3.60 4.04 14.82
C VAL A 134 -4.18 4.12 13.41
N HIS A 135 -4.00 3.05 12.66
CA HIS A 135 -4.55 2.85 11.33
C HIS A 135 -5.65 1.81 11.40
N ARG A 136 -6.58 1.85 10.47
CA ARG A 136 -7.69 0.91 10.38
C ARG A 136 -7.74 0.26 9.02
N THR A 137 -8.00 -1.04 8.97
CA THR A 137 -8.36 -1.74 7.74
C THR A 137 -9.53 -2.67 7.97
N LEU A 138 -10.47 -2.66 7.04
CA LEU A 138 -11.67 -3.49 7.03
C LEU A 138 -11.65 -4.40 5.81
N GLY A 139 -11.88 -5.68 5.99
CA GLY A 139 -11.89 -6.63 4.89
C GLY A 139 -12.42 -8.01 5.30
N PRO A 140 -12.24 -9.03 4.47
CA PRO A 140 -12.76 -10.37 4.73
C PRO A 140 -12.30 -10.98 6.05
N GLY A 141 -11.10 -10.63 6.54
CA GLY A 141 -10.57 -11.09 7.82
C GLY A 141 -11.06 -10.27 9.03
N GLY A 142 -12.03 -9.38 8.87
CA GLY A 142 -12.60 -8.58 9.95
C GLY A 142 -12.13 -7.14 9.95
N LEU A 143 -12.35 -6.49 11.09
CA LEU A 143 -11.90 -5.13 11.38
C LEU A 143 -10.57 -5.18 12.14
N VAL A 144 -9.52 -4.62 11.53
CA VAL A 144 -8.17 -4.65 12.09
C VAL A 144 -7.70 -3.23 12.39
N LEU A 145 -7.23 -3.01 13.61
CA LEU A 145 -6.57 -1.79 14.03
C LEU A 145 -5.07 -2.03 14.15
N ILE A 146 -4.30 -1.19 13.49
CA ILE A 146 -2.85 -1.29 13.45
C ILE A 146 -2.26 -0.09 14.18
N GLY A 147 -1.52 -0.36 15.23
CA GLY A 147 -0.80 0.66 15.98
C GLY A 147 0.64 0.78 15.51
N GLU A 148 1.08 2.02 15.25
CA GLU A 148 2.44 2.39 14.90
C GLU A 148 2.97 3.38 15.93
N GLY A 149 4.10 3.09 16.56
CA GLY A 149 4.74 3.95 17.57
C GLY A 149 5.35 3.19 18.74
N GLU A 150 5.60 3.89 19.85
CA GLU A 150 6.19 3.29 21.04
C GLU A 150 5.16 2.45 21.82
N PRO A 151 5.42 1.15 22.06
CA PRO A 151 4.43 0.22 22.61
C PRO A 151 3.78 0.66 23.92
N GLY A 152 4.55 1.29 24.82
CA GLY A 152 4.04 1.72 26.13
C GLY A 152 2.92 2.76 26.03
N ARG A 153 3.09 3.76 25.15
CA ARG A 153 2.10 4.81 24.89
C ARG A 153 0.97 4.34 23.97
N LEU A 154 1.34 3.55 22.97
CA LEU A 154 0.45 3.06 21.94
C LEU A 154 -0.66 2.15 22.49
N LYS A 155 -0.36 1.35 23.52
CA LYS A 155 -1.32 0.40 24.12
C LYS A 155 -2.61 1.09 24.56
N ASN A 156 -2.53 2.23 25.23
CA ASN A 156 -3.70 2.98 25.69
C ASN A 156 -4.49 3.58 24.52
N LEU A 157 -3.79 4.17 23.53
CA LEU A 157 -4.41 4.73 22.33
C LEU A 157 -5.14 3.65 21.53
N LEU A 158 -4.47 2.50 21.30
CA LEU A 158 -5.02 1.39 20.56
C LEU A 158 -6.23 0.75 21.30
N ALA A 159 -6.16 0.58 22.61
CA ALA A 159 -7.26 0.06 23.42
C ALA A 159 -8.48 0.99 23.41
N SER A 160 -8.26 2.32 23.49
CA SER A 160 -9.35 3.29 23.42
C SER A 160 -10.04 3.26 22.06
N GLU A 161 -9.28 3.18 20.98
CA GLU A 161 -9.81 3.08 19.63
C GLU A 161 -10.50 1.74 19.39
N ALA A 162 -9.98 0.63 19.90
CA ALA A 162 -10.62 -0.67 19.81
C ALA A 162 -12.02 -0.65 20.43
N ARG A 163 -12.17 -0.13 21.65
CA ARG A 163 -13.47 0.00 22.32
C ARG A 163 -14.47 0.85 21.53
N LYS A 164 -14.04 1.93 20.89
CA LYS A 164 -14.91 2.77 20.04
C LYS A 164 -15.37 1.99 18.80
N HIS A 165 -14.47 1.25 18.19
CA HIS A 165 -14.77 0.47 16.99
C HIS A 165 -15.65 -0.74 17.29
N GLU A 166 -15.46 -1.42 18.44
CA GLU A 166 -16.30 -2.51 18.91
C GLU A 166 -17.77 -2.08 19.09
N LYS A 167 -17.98 -0.86 19.63
CA LYS A 167 -19.34 -0.30 19.78
C LYS A 167 -20.03 -0.03 18.45
N VAL A 168 -19.28 0.39 17.42
CA VAL A 168 -19.82 0.78 16.12
C VAL A 168 -19.92 -0.43 15.18
N ALA A 169 -18.91 -1.29 15.19
CA ALA A 169 -18.88 -2.53 14.41
C ALA A 169 -19.52 -3.70 15.17
N TYR A 170 -20.70 -3.47 15.76
CA TYR A 170 -21.41 -4.46 16.54
C TYR A 170 -21.47 -5.83 15.86
N GLY A 171 -21.14 -6.89 16.62
CA GLY A 171 -21.10 -8.27 16.10
C GLY A 171 -19.79 -8.66 15.38
N VAL A 172 -18.82 -7.75 15.29
CA VAL A 172 -17.52 -8.03 14.64
C VAL A 172 -16.38 -7.91 15.63
N LYS A 173 -15.53 -8.93 15.68
CA LYS A 173 -14.32 -8.90 16.49
C LYS A 173 -13.31 -7.90 15.92
N VAL A 174 -12.89 -6.95 16.73
CA VAL A 174 -11.81 -6.02 16.40
C VAL A 174 -10.47 -6.68 16.73
N THR A 175 -9.64 -6.86 15.73
CA THR A 175 -8.28 -7.38 15.89
C THR A 175 -7.30 -6.22 16.01
N THR A 176 -6.44 -6.24 17.03
CA THR A 176 -5.41 -5.22 17.21
C THR A 176 -4.03 -5.80 16.88
N ILE A 177 -3.24 -5.07 16.11
CA ILE A 177 -1.88 -5.42 15.72
C ILE A 177 -0.96 -4.25 16.07
N ILE A 178 0.15 -4.52 16.72
CA ILE A 178 1.20 -3.53 16.95
C ILE A 178 2.30 -3.76 15.93
N MET A 179 2.59 -2.73 15.14
CA MET A 179 3.68 -2.76 14.17
C MET A 179 5.02 -2.45 14.84
N GLY A 180 6.03 -3.26 14.58
CA GLY A 180 7.37 -3.06 15.11
C GLY A 180 8.26 -4.27 14.95
N THR A 181 9.43 -4.24 15.58
CA THR A 181 10.45 -5.31 15.47
C THR A 181 10.66 -6.09 16.77
N LYS A 182 9.99 -5.69 17.87
CA LYS A 182 10.06 -6.36 19.16
C LYS A 182 9.19 -7.62 19.19
N GLU A 183 9.39 -8.47 20.17
CA GLU A 183 8.57 -9.67 20.36
C GLU A 183 7.07 -9.32 20.51
N GLY A 184 6.22 -10.11 19.87
CA GLY A 184 4.76 -9.85 19.82
C GLY A 184 4.33 -8.74 18.85
N GLN A 185 5.25 -8.13 18.13
CA GLN A 185 4.98 -7.12 17.11
C GLN A 185 5.12 -7.71 15.69
N VAL A 186 4.43 -7.07 14.74
CA VAL A 186 4.51 -7.46 13.33
C VAL A 186 5.37 -6.43 12.57
N PRO A 187 6.49 -6.86 11.96
CA PRO A 187 7.34 -5.95 11.20
C PRO A 187 6.62 -5.45 9.94
N LEU A 188 6.98 -4.23 9.51
CA LEU A 188 6.39 -3.54 8.37
C LEU A 188 6.32 -4.42 7.11
N GLU A 189 7.39 -5.16 6.82
CA GLU A 189 7.51 -6.02 5.65
C GLU A 189 6.53 -7.19 5.64
N LYS A 190 6.13 -7.65 6.82
CA LYS A 190 5.21 -8.79 7.01
C LYS A 190 3.78 -8.35 7.31
N LEU A 191 3.53 -7.06 7.57
CA LEU A 191 2.23 -6.56 8.02
C LEU A 191 1.10 -6.85 7.03
N ALA A 192 1.30 -6.54 5.75
CA ALA A 192 0.30 -6.80 4.72
C ALA A 192 -0.01 -8.30 4.57
N ASP A 193 1.02 -9.15 4.63
CA ASP A 193 0.83 -10.60 4.52
C ASP A 193 0.20 -11.19 5.78
N HIS A 194 0.52 -10.66 6.96
CA HIS A 194 -0.12 -11.05 8.21
C HIS A 194 -1.63 -10.75 8.18
N ILE A 195 -2.01 -9.54 7.76
CA ILE A 195 -3.43 -9.14 7.62
C ILE A 195 -4.15 -10.04 6.59
N ARG A 196 -3.52 -10.34 5.46
CA ARG A 196 -4.11 -11.20 4.40
C ARG A 196 -4.35 -12.64 4.84
N LYS A 197 -3.57 -13.14 5.80
CA LYS A 197 -3.68 -14.51 6.34
C LYS A 197 -4.72 -14.65 7.44
N LEU A 198 -5.33 -13.56 7.90
CA LEU A 198 -6.41 -13.63 8.87
C LEU A 198 -7.57 -14.48 8.32
N PRO A 199 -8.18 -15.31 9.17
CA PRO A 199 -9.31 -16.14 8.78
C PRO A 199 -10.47 -15.26 8.29
N LYS A 200 -11.18 -15.73 7.26
CA LYS A 200 -12.35 -15.01 6.75
C LYS A 200 -13.45 -15.00 7.83
N GLN A 201 -13.89 -13.82 8.21
CA GLN A 201 -14.91 -13.58 9.22
C GLN A 201 -16.12 -12.82 8.67
N LEU A 202 -15.94 -12.05 7.59
CA LEU A 202 -16.96 -11.16 7.04
C LEU A 202 -17.27 -11.47 5.57
N GLU A 203 -18.56 -11.44 5.28
CA GLU A 203 -19.07 -11.46 3.92
C GLU A 203 -19.09 -10.04 3.29
N PRO A 204 -19.14 -9.91 1.95
CA PRO A 204 -19.10 -8.62 1.28
C PRO A 204 -20.19 -7.64 1.73
N ASN A 205 -21.39 -8.14 2.00
CA ASN A 205 -22.53 -7.32 2.46
C ASN A 205 -22.27 -6.75 3.86
N GLN A 206 -21.74 -7.57 4.77
CA GLN A 206 -21.35 -7.14 6.11
C GLN A 206 -20.22 -6.08 6.07
N ILE A 207 -19.24 -6.26 5.17
CA ILE A 207 -18.17 -5.27 4.98
C ILE A 207 -18.76 -3.92 4.56
N THR A 208 -19.75 -3.92 3.66
CA THR A 208 -20.40 -2.68 3.19
C THR A 208 -21.19 -2.00 4.30
N GLU A 209 -21.92 -2.75 5.10
CA GLU A 209 -22.66 -2.24 6.25
C GLU A 209 -21.72 -1.63 7.31
N ILE A 210 -20.69 -2.37 7.72
CA ILE A 210 -19.71 -1.90 8.69
C ILE A 210 -18.98 -0.66 8.18
N LYS A 211 -18.64 -0.62 6.88
CA LYS A 211 -18.03 0.57 6.25
C LYS A 211 -18.93 1.80 6.43
N SER A 212 -20.23 1.68 6.20
CA SER A 212 -21.19 2.79 6.37
C SER A 212 -21.21 3.30 7.82
N ARG A 213 -21.25 2.40 8.80
CA ARG A 213 -21.20 2.74 10.22
C ARG A 213 -19.87 3.42 10.61
N LEU A 214 -18.75 2.93 10.07
CA LEU A 214 -17.43 3.51 10.32
C LEU A 214 -17.28 4.89 9.69
N ASN A 215 -17.88 5.12 8.51
CA ASN A 215 -17.90 6.45 7.89
C ASN A 215 -18.69 7.45 8.75
N ALA A 216 -19.80 7.03 9.37
CA ALA A 216 -20.54 7.86 10.30
C ALA A 216 -19.70 8.20 11.55
N LEU A 217 -18.96 7.22 12.09
CA LEU A 217 -18.00 7.47 13.17
C LEU A 217 -16.92 8.47 12.77
N ASP A 218 -16.37 8.36 11.55
CA ASP A 218 -15.31 9.26 11.06
C ASP A 218 -15.83 10.69 10.83
N ALA A 219 -17.11 10.85 10.46
CA ALA A 219 -17.73 12.16 10.26
C ALA A 219 -17.85 12.98 11.58
N ILE A 220 -17.96 12.30 12.72
CA ILE A 220 -18.08 12.93 14.05
C ILE A 220 -16.69 13.24 14.63
N ARG A 221 -15.62 12.64 14.10
CA ARG A 221 -14.26 12.83 14.61
C ARG A 221 -13.70 14.18 14.21
N PRO A 222 -13.00 14.88 15.11
CA PRO A 222 -12.19 16.02 14.69
C PRO A 222 -11.15 15.56 13.69
N GLN A 223 -11.06 16.26 12.56
CA GLN A 223 -10.04 15.96 11.55
C GLN A 223 -8.65 16.18 12.15
N LEU A 224 -7.87 15.12 12.24
CA LEU A 224 -6.49 15.22 12.68
C LEU A 224 -5.67 15.94 11.59
N PRO A 225 -4.90 16.97 11.93
CA PRO A 225 -4.01 17.66 11.00
C PRO A 225 -2.73 16.81 10.72
N VAL A 226 -2.91 15.52 10.50
CA VAL A 226 -1.79 14.62 10.18
C VAL A 226 -1.73 14.46 8.67
N PRO A 227 -0.59 14.74 8.03
CA PRO A 227 -0.42 14.47 6.61
C PRO A 227 -0.68 13.00 6.31
N LYS A 228 -1.40 12.72 5.24
CA LYS A 228 -1.56 11.35 4.75
C LYS A 228 -0.22 10.90 4.16
N GLY A 229 0.25 9.72 4.55
CA GLY A 229 1.50 9.12 4.09
C GLY A 229 2.67 9.22 5.08
N PRO A 230 3.78 8.55 4.77
CA PRO A 230 4.99 8.58 5.57
C PRO A 230 5.53 10.01 5.71
N MET A 231 5.85 10.42 6.93
CA MET A 231 6.38 11.75 7.18
C MET A 231 7.79 11.92 6.60
N PRO A 232 8.07 13.03 5.91
CA PRO A 232 9.39 13.29 5.40
C PRO A 232 10.39 13.48 6.54
N THR A 233 11.52 12.81 6.47
CA THR A 233 12.62 12.90 7.44
C THR A 233 13.57 14.08 7.15
N ASN A 234 13.47 14.68 5.95
CA ASN A 234 14.34 15.77 5.55
C ASN A 234 13.81 17.13 6.09
N PRO A 235 14.62 17.93 6.82
CA PRO A 235 14.21 19.23 7.38
C PRO A 235 13.66 20.21 6.34
N ARG A 236 14.13 20.18 5.09
CA ARG A 236 13.63 21.05 4.01
C ARG A 236 12.21 20.69 3.60
N GLN A 237 11.89 19.39 3.54
CA GLN A 237 10.54 18.89 3.22
C GLN A 237 9.55 19.14 4.37
N ILE A 238 10.03 19.08 5.63
CA ILE A 238 9.22 19.42 6.81
C ILE A 238 8.82 20.90 6.80
N ARG A 239 9.72 21.81 6.38
CA ARG A 239 9.40 23.25 6.24
C ARG A 239 8.34 23.48 5.16
N GLY A 240 8.43 22.82 4.01
CA GLY A 240 7.42 22.88 2.94
C GLY A 240 6.04 22.38 3.39
N ALA A 241 5.99 21.26 4.12
CA ALA A 241 4.76 20.72 4.68
C ALA A 241 4.12 21.65 5.72
N LYS A 242 4.93 22.28 6.60
CA LYS A 242 4.44 23.29 7.56
C LYS A 242 3.90 24.56 6.88
N GLN A 243 4.51 24.97 5.78
CA GLN A 243 4.07 26.15 5.02
C GLN A 243 2.75 25.89 4.28
N ALA A 244 2.57 24.67 3.73
CA ALA A 244 1.31 24.24 3.14
C ALA A 244 0.16 24.14 4.17
N MET A 245 0.46 23.83 5.44
CA MET A 245 -0.52 23.80 6.52
C MET A 245 -0.91 25.19 7.05
N ARG A 246 -0.05 26.21 6.88
CA ARG A 246 -0.34 27.60 7.30
C ARG A 246 -1.13 28.41 6.28
N GLY A 247 -1.22 27.95 5.05
CA GLY A 247 -1.89 28.63 3.95
C GLY A 247 -3.35 28.19 3.72
N ARG A 248 -3.99 27.58 4.73
CA ARG A 248 -5.41 27.25 4.72
C ARG A 248 -6.13 27.87 5.89
#